data_70b7c2e6ee4fdd644ea6527a0737c064
#
_entry.id   70b7c2e6ee4fdd644ea6527a0737c064
#
_cell.length_a   1.000
_cell.length_b   1.000
_cell.length_c   1.000
_cell.angle_alpha   90.00
_cell.angle_beta   90.00
_cell.angle_gamma   90.00
#
_symmetry.space_group_name_H-M   'P 1'
#
loop_
_entity.id
_entity.type
_entity.pdbx_description
1 polymer ?
#
loop_
_entity_poly.entity_id
_entity_poly.type
_entity_poly.pdbx_seq_one_letter_code
_entity_poly.pdbx_strand_id
1 'polypeptide(L)'
;PEPIFHVSKRQVALFLRHLWATDGSVTVRGSGRGGRVYYSSTSRRLIDQVSLLLLRFGISTRVRTVRKGNYRPTYTLDISGADSQRRFLQEIGVHGARGEAAARLLEIVRATTANPNVDTVPTDVWDTVKTVMSQRGMTTREFQQAMGVAYNGSAYYRSAPSRERLGRIAAVLDSAELDLYAVNDVLWDSVVSVEPDGVEQVYDATVLGGHNFVANGIAVHNSIEQDADMVILLHREEAYERESPRAGEA
;
A
#
# COMPACT_ATOMS: atom_id res chain seq x y z
N PRO A 1 -17.51 -5.99 10.73
CA PRO A 1 -17.51 -7.09 11.71
C PRO A 1 -16.19 -7.84 11.65
N GLU A 2 -15.59 -8.15 12.79
CA GLU A 2 -14.28 -8.81 12.88
C GLU A 2 -14.15 -10.09 12.05
N PRO A 3 -15.17 -10.96 11.93
CA PRO A 3 -15.05 -12.19 11.15
C PRO A 3 -14.60 -12.01 9.70
N ILE A 4 -14.84 -10.85 9.08
CA ILE A 4 -14.44 -10.60 7.69
C ILE A 4 -12.92 -10.53 7.50
N PHE A 5 -12.17 -10.26 8.54
CA PHE A 5 -10.71 -10.22 8.48
C PHE A 5 -10.06 -11.61 8.51
N HIS A 6 -10.80 -12.63 8.94
CA HIS A 6 -10.34 -14.01 9.06
C HIS A 6 -10.73 -14.91 7.86
N VAL A 7 -11.45 -14.37 6.88
CA VAL A 7 -11.86 -15.14 5.72
C VAL A 7 -10.87 -15.02 4.55
N SER A 8 -11.00 -15.93 3.58
CA SER A 8 -10.14 -15.94 2.39
C SER A 8 -10.24 -14.66 1.56
N LYS A 9 -9.18 -14.32 0.81
CA LYS A 9 -9.15 -13.17 -0.13
C LYS A 9 -10.36 -13.18 -1.08
N ARG A 10 -10.79 -14.37 -1.55
CA ARG A 10 -11.97 -14.54 -2.40
C ARG A 10 -13.27 -14.12 -1.72
N GLN A 11 -13.44 -14.45 -0.45
CA GLN A 11 -14.63 -14.06 0.32
C GLN A 11 -14.62 -12.56 0.62
N VAL A 12 -13.46 -11.98 0.92
CA VAL A 12 -13.31 -10.52 1.07
C VAL A 12 -13.65 -9.81 -0.25
N ALA A 13 -13.20 -10.32 -1.39
CA ALA A 13 -13.55 -9.75 -2.70
C ALA A 13 -15.06 -9.75 -2.93
N LEU A 14 -15.73 -10.85 -2.60
CA LEU A 14 -17.20 -10.97 -2.72
C LEU A 14 -17.91 -9.97 -1.81
N PHE A 15 -17.47 -9.84 -0.56
CA PHE A 15 -18.01 -8.86 0.39
C PHE A 15 -17.86 -7.42 -0.13
N LEU A 16 -16.65 -7.03 -0.55
CA LEU A 16 -16.38 -5.70 -1.08
C LEU A 16 -17.17 -5.43 -2.36
N ARG A 17 -17.32 -6.43 -3.24
CA ARG A 17 -18.13 -6.32 -4.46
C ARG A 17 -19.58 -5.97 -4.14
N HIS A 18 -20.19 -6.61 -3.14
CA HIS A 18 -21.55 -6.31 -2.71
C HIS A 18 -21.64 -4.96 -2.01
N LEU A 19 -20.67 -4.63 -1.18
CA LEU A 19 -20.59 -3.34 -0.51
C LEU A 19 -20.56 -2.17 -1.53
N TRP A 20 -19.76 -2.32 -2.61
CA TRP A 20 -19.74 -1.32 -3.69
C TRP A 20 -20.99 -1.29 -4.55
N ALA A 21 -21.67 -2.41 -4.71
CA ALA A 21 -22.93 -2.47 -5.44
C ALA A 21 -24.05 -1.69 -4.74
N THR A 22 -24.03 -1.59 -3.41
CA THR A 22 -25.01 -0.84 -2.62
C THR A 22 -24.63 0.64 -2.46
N ASP A 23 -23.55 0.93 -1.77
CA ASP A 23 -23.18 2.28 -1.31
C ASP A 23 -21.91 2.83 -1.93
N GLY A 24 -21.17 2.00 -2.68
CA GLY A 24 -20.00 2.44 -3.43
C GLY A 24 -20.35 3.27 -4.65
N SER A 25 -19.35 3.84 -5.29
CA SER A 25 -19.51 4.59 -6.52
C SER A 25 -18.38 4.31 -7.50
N VAL A 26 -18.73 4.18 -8.77
CA VAL A 26 -17.81 4.15 -9.89
C VAL A 26 -18.30 5.12 -10.93
N THR A 27 -17.48 6.09 -11.31
CA THR A 27 -17.83 7.11 -12.30
C THR A 27 -16.72 7.25 -13.33
N VAL A 28 -17.10 7.50 -14.57
CA VAL A 28 -16.18 7.89 -15.66
C VAL A 28 -16.29 9.39 -15.84
N ARG A 29 -15.15 10.08 -15.99
CA ARG A 29 -15.15 11.52 -16.27
C ARG A 29 -15.72 11.78 -17.65
N GLY A 30 -16.42 12.90 -17.83
CA GLY A 30 -17.01 13.29 -19.12
C GLY A 30 -15.99 13.44 -20.26
N SER A 31 -14.71 13.71 -19.93
CA SER A 31 -13.60 13.74 -20.90
C SER A 31 -13.17 12.34 -21.39
N GLY A 32 -13.69 11.25 -20.82
CA GLY A 32 -13.26 9.87 -21.12
C GLY A 32 -11.84 9.52 -20.68
N ARG A 33 -11.16 10.42 -19.97
CA ARG A 33 -9.76 10.25 -19.54
C ARG A 33 -9.63 9.85 -18.07
N GLY A 34 -10.31 8.77 -17.64
CA GLY A 34 -10.26 8.27 -16.27
C GLY A 34 -11.60 8.41 -15.54
N GLY A 35 -11.59 8.09 -14.26
CA GLY A 35 -12.79 8.08 -13.44
C GLY A 35 -12.45 8.07 -11.95
N ARG A 36 -13.48 7.82 -11.15
CA ARG A 36 -13.34 7.67 -9.69
C ARG A 36 -13.97 6.37 -9.24
N VAL A 37 -13.32 5.72 -8.30
CA VAL A 37 -13.86 4.60 -7.53
C VAL A 37 -13.78 5.02 -6.06
N TYR A 38 -14.92 5.11 -5.40
CA TYR A 38 -14.94 5.54 -4.00
C TYR A 38 -16.09 4.89 -3.22
N TYR A 39 -15.93 4.89 -1.91
CA TYR A 39 -16.94 4.47 -0.95
C TYR A 39 -17.12 5.56 0.09
N SER A 40 -18.34 5.83 0.55
CA SER A 40 -18.62 6.88 1.53
C SER A 40 -19.50 6.37 2.65
N SER A 41 -19.15 6.73 3.90
CA SER A 41 -19.93 6.39 5.08
C SER A 41 -19.80 7.48 6.15
N THR A 42 -20.79 7.59 7.04
CA THR A 42 -20.70 8.39 8.27
C THR A 42 -19.95 7.65 9.38
N SER A 43 -19.66 6.35 9.22
CA SER A 43 -18.87 5.55 10.14
C SER A 43 -17.40 5.59 9.76
N ARG A 44 -16.59 6.30 10.53
CA ARG A 44 -15.13 6.32 10.36
C ARG A 44 -14.54 4.91 10.49
N ARG A 45 -14.96 4.15 11.51
CA ARG A 45 -14.51 2.78 11.73
C ARG A 45 -14.76 1.88 10.51
N LEU A 46 -15.93 1.98 9.87
CA LEU A 46 -16.21 1.20 8.65
C LEU A 46 -15.27 1.56 7.52
N ILE A 47 -15.00 2.85 7.33
CA ILE A 47 -14.07 3.33 6.30
C ILE A 47 -12.65 2.79 6.53
N ASP A 48 -12.17 2.85 7.77
CA ASP A 48 -10.83 2.34 8.12
C ASP A 48 -10.75 0.82 7.92
N GLN A 49 -11.77 0.07 8.32
CA GLN A 49 -11.84 -1.37 8.10
C GLN A 49 -11.90 -1.74 6.61
N VAL A 50 -12.65 -1.01 5.79
CA VAL A 50 -12.68 -1.22 4.34
C VAL A 50 -11.33 -0.91 3.71
N SER A 51 -10.64 0.13 4.18
CA SER A 51 -9.28 0.45 3.75
C SER A 51 -8.32 -0.71 4.02
N LEU A 52 -8.34 -1.27 5.23
CA LEU A 52 -7.52 -2.44 5.60
C LEU A 52 -7.83 -3.68 4.73
N LEU A 53 -9.11 -3.95 4.44
CA LEU A 53 -9.48 -5.05 3.56
C LEU A 53 -8.96 -4.84 2.13
N LEU A 54 -8.93 -3.60 1.63
CA LEU A 54 -8.39 -3.28 0.31
C LEU A 54 -6.87 -3.46 0.23
N LEU A 55 -6.15 -3.23 1.34
CA LEU A 55 -4.71 -3.50 1.41
C LEU A 55 -4.37 -4.96 1.13
N ARG A 56 -5.23 -5.92 1.47
CA ARG A 56 -5.05 -7.34 1.13
C ARG A 56 -4.99 -7.61 -0.39
N PHE A 57 -5.42 -6.65 -1.21
CA PHE A 57 -5.35 -6.67 -2.67
C PHE A 57 -4.22 -5.77 -3.20
N GLY A 58 -3.39 -5.19 -2.33
CA GLY A 58 -2.39 -4.19 -2.70
C GLY A 58 -3.03 -2.91 -3.25
N ILE A 59 -4.21 -2.57 -2.75
CA ILE A 59 -4.95 -1.37 -3.15
C ILE A 59 -4.84 -0.34 -2.03
N SER A 60 -4.06 0.70 -2.26
CA SER A 60 -3.98 1.85 -1.37
C SER A 60 -5.17 2.79 -1.55
N THR A 61 -5.58 3.42 -0.47
CA THR A 61 -6.74 4.30 -0.45
C THR A 61 -6.41 5.64 0.19
N ARG A 62 -7.20 6.66 -0.15
CA ARG A 62 -7.12 7.96 0.51
C ARG A 62 -8.45 8.28 1.15
N VAL A 63 -8.44 8.53 2.46
CA VAL A 63 -9.63 8.91 3.21
C VAL A 63 -9.72 10.42 3.32
N ARG A 64 -10.89 10.97 3.01
CA ARG A 64 -11.21 12.40 3.18
C ARG A 64 -12.43 12.56 4.04
N THR A 65 -12.41 13.57 4.92
CA THR A 65 -13.58 13.99 5.68
C THR A 65 -14.31 15.08 4.89
N VAL A 66 -15.59 14.85 4.63
CA VAL A 66 -16.49 15.81 3.97
C VAL A 66 -17.49 16.32 4.99
N ARG A 67 -17.51 17.63 5.21
CA ARG A 67 -18.47 18.30 6.08
C ARG A 67 -19.45 19.09 5.21
N LYS A 68 -20.74 18.93 5.42
CA LYS A 68 -21.79 19.65 4.69
C LYS A 68 -22.77 20.27 5.69
N GLY A 69 -22.62 21.59 5.92
CA GLY A 69 -23.44 22.32 6.88
C GLY A 69 -23.42 21.67 8.26
N ASN A 70 -24.59 21.51 8.86
CA ASN A 70 -24.79 20.94 10.20
C ASN A 70 -24.97 19.42 10.20
N TYR A 71 -24.79 18.74 9.05
CA TYR A 71 -24.88 17.28 8.99
C TYR A 71 -23.65 16.60 9.59
N ARG A 72 -23.84 15.34 10.02
CA ARG A 72 -22.72 14.51 10.47
C ARG A 72 -21.63 14.44 9.39
N PRO A 73 -20.35 14.47 9.75
CA PRO A 73 -19.27 14.29 8.80
C PRO A 73 -19.43 12.98 8.04
N THR A 74 -19.14 13.01 6.75
CA THR A 74 -19.06 11.83 5.90
C THR A 74 -17.60 11.58 5.56
N TYR A 75 -17.17 10.35 5.68
CA TYR A 75 -15.83 9.91 5.32
C TYR A 75 -15.89 9.26 3.94
N THR A 76 -15.09 9.74 3.03
CA THR A 76 -14.99 9.20 1.67
C THR A 76 -13.64 8.54 1.49
N LEU A 77 -13.65 7.27 1.16
CA LEU A 77 -12.51 6.46 0.80
C LEU A 77 -12.40 6.45 -0.72
N ASP A 78 -11.35 7.06 -1.26
CA ASP A 78 -11.06 7.09 -2.69
C ASP A 78 -9.98 6.05 -3.04
N ILE A 79 -10.20 5.26 -4.08
CA ILE A 79 -9.18 4.41 -4.70
C ILE A 79 -8.52 5.25 -5.80
N SER A 80 -7.28 5.67 -5.54
CA SER A 80 -6.53 6.60 -6.39
C SER A 80 -5.46 5.87 -7.22
N GLY A 81 -5.19 6.41 -8.42
CA GLY A 81 -4.21 5.85 -9.34
C GLY A 81 -4.76 4.75 -10.25
N ALA A 82 -4.25 4.70 -11.47
CA ALA A 82 -4.73 3.76 -12.49
C ALA A 82 -4.51 2.30 -12.07
N ASP A 83 -3.38 1.99 -11.43
CA ASP A 83 -3.06 0.63 -10.99
C ASP A 83 -4.00 0.13 -9.89
N SER A 84 -4.24 0.94 -8.85
CA SER A 84 -5.17 0.59 -7.76
C SER A 84 -6.60 0.44 -8.29
N GLN A 85 -7.03 1.32 -9.19
CA GLN A 85 -8.35 1.22 -9.83
C GLN A 85 -8.44 -0.02 -10.72
N ARG A 86 -7.40 -0.36 -11.47
CA ARG A 86 -7.34 -1.56 -12.30
C ARG A 86 -7.43 -2.81 -11.44
N ARG A 87 -6.64 -2.93 -10.37
CA ARG A 87 -6.69 -4.05 -9.41
C ARG A 87 -8.08 -4.20 -8.81
N PHE A 88 -8.67 -3.10 -8.33
CA PHE A 88 -10.02 -3.11 -7.77
C PHE A 88 -11.05 -3.65 -8.78
N LEU A 89 -11.05 -3.12 -10.00
CA LEU A 89 -12.01 -3.49 -11.02
C LEU A 89 -11.84 -4.93 -11.52
N GLN A 90 -10.61 -5.47 -11.51
CA GLN A 90 -10.30 -6.83 -11.94
C GLN A 90 -10.50 -7.88 -10.84
N GLU A 91 -10.02 -7.63 -9.62
CA GLU A 91 -10.01 -8.62 -8.54
C GLU A 91 -11.30 -8.58 -7.70
N ILE A 92 -11.89 -7.41 -7.54
CA ILE A 92 -13.13 -7.21 -6.76
C ILE A 92 -14.31 -6.98 -7.70
N GLY A 93 -14.23 -5.95 -8.53
CA GLY A 93 -15.26 -5.55 -9.46
C GLY A 93 -16.51 -4.99 -8.79
N VAL A 94 -17.48 -4.61 -9.60
CA VAL A 94 -18.78 -4.09 -9.16
C VAL A 94 -19.85 -4.67 -10.07
N HIS A 95 -21.04 -4.93 -9.53
CA HIS A 95 -22.18 -5.41 -10.29
C HIS A 95 -23.39 -4.47 -10.16
N GLY A 96 -24.49 -4.82 -10.82
CA GLY A 96 -25.73 -4.05 -10.81
C GLY A 96 -25.59 -2.74 -11.60
N ALA A 97 -26.27 -1.70 -11.19
CA ALA A 97 -26.34 -0.41 -11.91
C ALA A 97 -24.99 0.27 -12.17
N ARG A 98 -23.95 -0.10 -11.42
CA ARG A 98 -22.59 0.44 -11.56
C ARG A 98 -21.68 -0.39 -12.45
N GLY A 99 -22.15 -1.57 -12.88
CA GLY A 99 -21.37 -2.53 -13.67
C GLY A 99 -20.89 -1.94 -15.01
N GLU A 100 -21.75 -1.22 -15.71
CA GLU A 100 -21.40 -0.59 -16.99
C GLU A 100 -20.30 0.48 -16.81
N ALA A 101 -20.47 1.36 -15.84
CA ALA A 101 -19.45 2.37 -15.54
C ALA A 101 -18.11 1.74 -15.11
N ALA A 102 -18.17 0.64 -14.36
CA ALA A 102 -16.99 -0.12 -13.95
C ALA A 102 -16.27 -0.75 -15.16
N ALA A 103 -16.99 -1.37 -16.08
CA ALA A 103 -16.43 -1.94 -17.31
C ALA A 103 -15.77 -0.85 -18.18
N ARG A 104 -16.46 0.27 -18.41
CA ARG A 104 -15.88 1.41 -19.15
C ARG A 104 -14.65 1.98 -18.48
N LEU A 105 -14.66 2.14 -17.15
CA LEU A 105 -13.49 2.63 -16.43
C LEU A 105 -12.32 1.63 -16.51
N LEU A 106 -12.58 0.33 -16.47
CA LEU A 106 -11.55 -0.69 -16.60
C LEU A 106 -10.81 -0.58 -17.93
N GLU A 107 -11.52 -0.39 -19.04
CA GLU A 107 -10.89 -0.19 -20.37
C GLU A 107 -10.01 1.06 -20.38
N ILE A 108 -10.48 2.16 -19.78
CA ILE A 108 -9.72 3.41 -19.70
C ILE A 108 -8.43 3.22 -18.89
N VAL A 109 -8.51 2.59 -17.69
CA VAL A 109 -7.33 2.44 -16.83
C VAL A 109 -6.35 1.40 -17.36
N ARG A 110 -6.79 0.43 -18.17
CA ARG A 110 -5.91 -0.50 -18.89
C ARG A 110 -5.05 0.22 -19.94
N ALA A 111 -5.62 1.20 -20.62
CA ALA A 111 -4.92 2.00 -21.61
C ALA A 111 -4.09 3.15 -21.00
N THR A 112 -4.22 3.38 -19.69
CA THR A 112 -3.54 4.50 -19.02
C THR A 112 -2.20 4.02 -18.45
N THR A 113 -1.12 4.72 -18.80
CA THR A 113 0.16 4.54 -18.13
C THR A 113 0.05 5.00 -16.69
N ALA A 114 0.43 4.15 -15.75
CA ALA A 114 0.42 4.49 -14.33
C ALA A 114 1.34 5.68 -14.06
N ASN A 115 0.93 6.56 -13.14
CA ASN A 115 1.81 7.62 -12.68
C ASN A 115 2.84 7.03 -11.70
N PRO A 116 4.13 6.95 -12.06
CA PRO A 116 5.13 6.34 -11.20
C PRO A 116 5.37 7.09 -9.88
N ASN A 117 4.91 8.35 -9.79
CA ASN A 117 5.10 9.18 -8.58
C ASN A 117 4.04 8.94 -7.49
N VAL A 118 3.14 7.97 -7.66
CA VAL A 118 2.13 7.62 -6.65
C VAL A 118 2.71 6.66 -5.61
N ASP A 119 3.63 5.79 -6.02
CA ASP A 119 4.31 4.83 -5.16
C ASP A 119 5.83 5.05 -5.27
N THR A 120 6.36 5.81 -4.33
CA THR A 120 7.78 6.19 -4.27
C THR A 120 8.41 5.60 -3.01
N VAL A 121 9.71 5.36 -3.09
CA VAL A 121 10.52 4.96 -1.92
C VAL A 121 11.09 6.23 -1.27
N PRO A 122 11.15 6.33 0.08
CA PRO A 122 11.68 7.49 0.77
C PRO A 122 13.07 7.91 0.29
N THR A 123 13.38 9.20 0.42
CA THR A 123 14.67 9.77 -0.02
C THR A 123 15.87 9.16 0.66
N ASP A 124 15.70 8.56 1.82
CA ASP A 124 16.75 7.91 2.61
C ASP A 124 17.40 6.74 1.85
N VAL A 125 16.67 6.14 0.88
CA VAL A 125 17.23 5.12 -0.02
C VAL A 125 18.44 5.63 -0.81
N TRP A 126 18.56 6.94 -1.00
CA TRP A 126 19.71 7.53 -1.67
C TRP A 126 21.03 7.35 -0.91
N ASP A 127 21.00 7.17 0.40
CA ASP A 127 22.18 6.89 1.19
C ASP A 127 22.66 5.45 0.96
N THR A 128 21.71 4.49 0.86
CA THR A 128 22.03 3.13 0.41
C THR A 128 22.61 3.13 -1.00
N VAL A 129 22.01 3.88 -1.94
CA VAL A 129 22.53 4.00 -3.33
C VAL A 129 23.98 4.53 -3.33
N LYS A 130 24.26 5.60 -2.58
CA LYS A 130 25.62 6.18 -2.49
C LYS A 130 26.61 5.20 -1.85
N THR A 131 26.19 4.44 -0.84
CA THR A 131 27.02 3.41 -0.19
C THR A 131 27.39 2.32 -1.20
N VAL A 132 26.44 1.78 -1.94
CA VAL A 132 26.69 0.77 -2.97
C VAL A 132 27.57 1.32 -4.08
N MET A 133 27.35 2.57 -4.53
CA MET A 133 28.23 3.22 -5.51
C MET A 133 29.67 3.32 -5.00
N SER A 134 29.87 3.74 -3.74
CA SER A 134 31.18 3.84 -3.13
C SER A 134 31.91 2.51 -3.03
N GLN A 135 31.19 1.46 -2.63
CA GLN A 135 31.72 0.08 -2.57
C GLN A 135 32.20 -0.43 -3.95
N ARG A 136 31.59 0.07 -5.03
CA ARG A 136 31.94 -0.28 -6.42
C ARG A 136 32.94 0.69 -7.05
N GLY A 137 33.40 1.71 -6.32
CA GLY A 137 34.28 2.75 -6.84
C GLY A 137 33.63 3.60 -7.94
N MET A 138 32.31 3.63 -8.02
CA MET A 138 31.56 4.33 -9.06
C MET A 138 31.30 5.79 -8.66
N THR A 139 31.70 6.71 -9.52
CA THR A 139 31.45 8.14 -9.34
C THR A 139 30.01 8.51 -9.69
N THR A 140 29.50 9.64 -9.15
CA THR A 140 28.17 10.16 -9.51
C THR A 140 28.01 10.39 -11.03
N ARG A 141 29.09 10.78 -11.72
CA ARG A 141 29.03 11.01 -13.17
C ARG A 141 28.86 9.69 -13.93
N GLU A 142 29.63 8.68 -13.60
CA GLU A 142 29.53 7.34 -14.20
C GLU A 142 28.17 6.71 -13.92
N PHE A 143 27.67 6.84 -12.69
CA PHE A 143 26.35 6.36 -12.32
C PHE A 143 25.23 7.03 -13.14
N GLN A 144 25.24 8.37 -13.23
CA GLN A 144 24.20 9.07 -14.01
C GLN A 144 24.31 8.78 -15.52
N GLN A 145 25.51 8.56 -16.01
CA GLN A 145 25.74 8.10 -17.39
C GLN A 145 25.18 6.69 -17.61
N ALA A 146 25.43 5.76 -16.68
CA ALA A 146 24.89 4.40 -16.74
C ALA A 146 23.36 4.36 -16.65
N MET A 147 22.78 5.31 -15.93
CA MET A 147 21.32 5.52 -15.87
C MET A 147 20.74 6.15 -17.15
N GLY A 148 21.57 6.55 -18.11
CA GLY A 148 21.13 7.20 -19.34
C GLY A 148 20.59 8.60 -19.15
N VAL A 149 21.01 9.33 -18.08
CA VAL A 149 20.55 10.68 -17.79
C VAL A 149 21.70 11.69 -17.88
N ALA A 150 21.35 12.95 -18.22
CA ALA A 150 22.32 14.02 -18.20
C ALA A 150 22.85 14.24 -16.77
N TYR A 151 24.14 14.56 -16.67
CA TYR A 151 24.76 14.85 -15.38
C TYR A 151 24.14 16.11 -14.75
N ASN A 152 23.55 15.97 -13.58
CA ASN A 152 22.96 17.06 -12.81
C ASN A 152 23.43 17.09 -11.34
N GLY A 153 24.55 16.42 -11.04
CA GLY A 153 25.18 16.41 -9.73
C GLY A 153 24.27 15.89 -8.62
N SER A 154 24.28 16.58 -7.49
CA SER A 154 23.49 16.22 -6.31
C SER A 154 21.98 16.45 -6.49
N ALA A 155 21.56 17.22 -7.49
CA ALA A 155 20.13 17.45 -7.75
C ALA A 155 19.38 16.15 -8.11
N TYR A 156 20.09 15.14 -8.61
CA TYR A 156 19.56 13.82 -8.89
C TYR A 156 18.90 13.14 -7.67
N TYR A 157 19.41 13.40 -6.49
CA TYR A 157 19.02 12.74 -5.23
C TYR A 157 17.98 13.52 -4.40
N ARG A 158 17.44 14.65 -4.92
CA ARG A 158 16.54 15.52 -4.16
C ARG A 158 15.12 14.99 -4.01
N SER A 159 14.67 14.16 -4.91
CA SER A 159 13.30 13.63 -4.93
C SER A 159 13.28 12.14 -4.65
N ALA A 160 12.25 11.69 -3.97
CA ALA A 160 11.96 10.29 -3.76
C ALA A 160 11.87 9.55 -5.11
N PRO A 161 12.60 8.45 -5.32
CA PRO A 161 12.54 7.70 -6.57
C PRO A 161 11.25 6.89 -6.64
N SER A 162 10.67 6.76 -7.84
CA SER A 162 9.64 5.77 -8.08
C SER A 162 10.25 4.36 -8.01
N ARG A 163 9.41 3.36 -7.73
CA ARG A 163 9.85 1.95 -7.72
C ARG A 163 10.49 1.53 -9.04
N GLU A 164 9.91 1.92 -10.17
CA GLU A 164 10.47 1.66 -11.49
C GLU A 164 11.88 2.26 -11.64
N ARG A 165 12.05 3.52 -11.20
CA ARG A 165 13.38 4.17 -11.22
C ARG A 165 14.35 3.46 -10.31
N LEU A 166 13.91 3.04 -9.12
CA LEU A 166 14.75 2.32 -8.16
C LEU A 166 15.14 0.93 -8.68
N GLY A 167 14.24 0.21 -9.34
CA GLY A 167 14.56 -1.08 -10.00
C GLY A 167 15.63 -0.92 -11.09
N ARG A 168 15.57 0.16 -11.89
CA ARG A 168 16.64 0.46 -12.85
C ARG A 168 17.97 0.79 -12.16
N ILE A 169 17.93 1.50 -11.04
CA ILE A 169 19.12 1.78 -10.22
C ILE A 169 19.71 0.48 -9.66
N ALA A 170 18.85 -0.39 -9.12
CA ALA A 170 19.24 -1.69 -8.59
C ALA A 170 19.93 -2.55 -9.67
N ALA A 171 19.39 -2.55 -10.88
CA ALA A 171 19.98 -3.26 -12.01
C ALA A 171 21.34 -2.68 -12.42
N VAL A 172 21.47 -1.35 -12.50
CA VAL A 172 22.76 -0.68 -12.84
C VAL A 172 23.81 -0.93 -11.77
N LEU A 173 23.40 -0.92 -10.51
CA LEU A 173 24.28 -1.18 -9.37
C LEU A 173 24.36 -2.67 -9.00
N ASP A 174 23.66 -3.57 -9.69
CA ASP A 174 23.58 -5.01 -9.41
C ASP A 174 23.40 -5.25 -7.89
N SER A 175 22.44 -4.61 -7.27
CA SER A 175 22.20 -4.61 -5.82
C SER A 175 20.86 -5.26 -5.49
N ALA A 176 20.92 -6.45 -4.89
CA ALA A 176 19.74 -7.17 -4.42
C ALA A 176 18.98 -6.39 -3.32
N GLU A 177 19.70 -5.66 -2.47
CA GLU A 177 19.08 -4.82 -1.44
C GLU A 177 18.21 -3.72 -2.05
N LEU A 178 18.72 -3.00 -3.05
CA LEU A 178 17.95 -1.95 -3.75
C LEU A 178 16.79 -2.55 -4.55
N ASP A 179 16.96 -3.75 -5.10
CA ASP A 179 15.89 -4.45 -5.81
C ASP A 179 14.75 -4.81 -4.87
N LEU A 180 15.04 -5.26 -3.64
CA LEU A 180 14.02 -5.52 -2.62
C LEU A 180 13.17 -4.27 -2.31
N TYR A 181 13.76 -3.09 -2.23
CA TYR A 181 12.99 -1.85 -2.07
C TYR A 181 12.13 -1.52 -3.28
N ALA A 182 12.54 -1.91 -4.47
CA ALA A 182 11.80 -1.66 -5.70
C ALA A 182 10.60 -2.61 -5.88
N VAL A 183 10.71 -3.88 -5.42
CA VAL A 183 9.72 -4.94 -5.72
C VAL A 183 8.85 -5.32 -4.53
N ASN A 184 9.17 -4.88 -3.28
CA ASN A 184 8.36 -5.21 -2.12
C ASN A 184 6.95 -4.60 -2.21
N ASP A 185 6.01 -5.10 -1.41
CA ASP A 185 4.62 -4.67 -1.34
C ASP A 185 4.34 -3.65 -0.21
N VAL A 186 5.39 -3.06 0.36
CA VAL A 186 5.29 -2.03 1.40
C VAL A 186 5.02 -0.67 0.78
N LEU A 187 3.85 -0.07 1.03
CA LEU A 187 3.58 1.32 0.67
C LEU A 187 4.19 2.26 1.73
N TRP A 188 4.99 3.20 1.29
CA TRP A 188 5.55 4.23 2.15
C TRP A 188 4.61 5.42 2.27
N ASP A 189 4.32 5.84 3.48
CA ASP A 189 3.54 7.04 3.77
C ASP A 189 4.23 7.90 4.85
N SER A 190 3.86 9.15 4.95
CA SER A 190 4.48 10.08 5.90
C SER A 190 3.66 10.19 7.18
N VAL A 191 4.34 10.23 8.33
CA VAL A 191 3.72 10.60 9.60
C VAL A 191 3.35 12.08 9.57
N VAL A 192 2.07 12.39 9.69
CA VAL A 192 1.54 13.76 9.62
C VAL A 192 1.59 14.47 10.98
N SER A 193 1.26 13.75 12.04
CA SER A 193 1.30 14.26 13.42
C SER A 193 1.58 13.12 14.39
N VAL A 194 2.18 13.47 15.51
CA VAL A 194 2.34 12.60 16.69
C VAL A 194 1.73 13.37 17.86
N GLU A 195 0.70 12.80 18.47
CA GLU A 195 -0.04 13.43 19.55
C GLU A 195 -0.04 12.51 20.78
N PRO A 196 0.06 13.06 22.01
CA PRO A 196 -0.05 12.26 23.23
C PRO A 196 -1.44 11.58 23.31
N ASP A 197 -1.49 10.28 23.51
CA ASP A 197 -2.73 9.49 23.62
C ASP A 197 -3.00 9.00 25.05
N GLY A 198 -2.24 9.50 26.03
CA GLY A 198 -2.35 9.13 27.44
C GLY A 198 -1.53 7.89 27.78
N VAL A 199 -1.99 7.17 28.84
CA VAL A 199 -1.37 5.94 29.30
C VAL A 199 -2.32 4.79 28.93
N GLU A 200 -1.88 3.94 28.02
CA GLU A 200 -2.62 2.81 27.51
C GLU A 200 -1.84 1.51 27.75
N GLN A 201 -2.53 0.39 27.81
CA GLN A 201 -1.87 -0.91 27.83
C GLN A 201 -1.27 -1.19 26.44
N VAL A 202 0.04 -1.44 26.40
CA VAL A 202 0.75 -1.79 25.18
C VAL A 202 1.00 -3.28 25.11
N TYR A 203 1.09 -3.79 23.87
CA TYR A 203 1.36 -5.18 23.58
C TYR A 203 2.51 -5.25 22.58
N ASP A 204 3.36 -6.23 22.73
CA ASP A 204 4.39 -6.56 21.76
C ASP A 204 4.21 -7.99 21.27
N ALA A 205 4.67 -8.28 20.06
CA ALA A 205 4.57 -9.59 19.46
C ALA A 205 5.97 -10.11 19.10
N THR A 206 6.40 -11.19 19.72
CA THR A 206 7.67 -11.83 19.38
C THR A 206 7.50 -12.68 18.13
N VAL A 207 8.16 -12.26 17.05
CA VAL A 207 8.19 -12.99 15.78
C VAL A 207 9.58 -13.58 15.58
N LEU A 208 9.66 -14.90 15.51
CA LEU A 208 10.94 -15.61 15.32
C LEU A 208 11.51 -15.30 13.92
N GLY A 209 12.79 -14.96 13.87
CA GLY A 209 13.55 -14.74 12.65
C GLY A 209 13.53 -13.30 12.14
N GLY A 210 12.45 -12.83 11.58
CA GLY A 210 12.39 -11.51 10.93
C GLY A 210 12.14 -10.33 11.86
N HIS A 211 11.67 -10.57 13.09
CA HIS A 211 11.28 -9.55 14.06
C HIS A 211 10.29 -8.49 13.52
N ASN A 212 9.60 -8.80 12.42
CA ASN A 212 8.64 -7.93 11.77
C ASN A 212 7.24 -8.55 11.79
N PHE A 213 6.24 -7.71 12.02
CA PHE A 213 4.84 -8.11 11.89
C PHE A 213 3.98 -6.95 11.37
N VAL A 214 2.73 -7.23 11.04
CA VAL A 214 1.81 -6.20 10.55
C VAL A 214 0.73 -5.95 11.60
N ALA A 215 0.69 -4.73 12.13
CA ALA A 215 -0.35 -4.26 13.04
C ALA A 215 -1.20 -3.18 12.35
N ASN A 216 -2.51 -3.41 12.24
CA ASN A 216 -3.45 -2.48 11.59
C ASN A 216 -3.02 -2.01 10.18
N GLY A 217 -2.36 -2.88 9.42
CA GLY A 217 -1.87 -2.57 8.08
C GLY A 217 -0.52 -1.83 8.04
N ILE A 218 0.11 -1.61 9.21
CA ILE A 218 1.43 -1.00 9.33
C ILE A 218 2.46 -2.10 9.59
N ALA A 219 3.52 -2.17 8.79
CA ALA A 219 4.65 -3.03 9.06
C ALA A 219 5.47 -2.45 10.23
N VAL A 220 5.60 -3.20 11.29
CA VAL A 220 6.33 -2.81 12.51
C VAL A 220 7.44 -3.80 12.77
N HIS A 221 8.50 -3.32 13.42
CA HIS A 221 9.63 -4.14 13.85
C HIS A 221 9.56 -4.33 15.37
N ASN A 222 9.68 -5.56 15.82
CA ASN A 222 9.81 -5.87 17.24
C ASN A 222 11.22 -5.47 17.70
N SER A 223 11.33 -4.49 18.57
CA SER A 223 12.60 -4.03 19.13
C SER A 223 12.63 -3.99 20.67
N ILE A 224 11.54 -4.38 21.34
CA ILE A 224 11.34 -4.07 22.78
C ILE A 224 11.06 -5.35 23.59
N GLU A 225 11.65 -6.50 23.23
CA GLU A 225 11.49 -7.73 24.01
C GLU A 225 11.93 -7.59 25.47
N GLN A 226 12.83 -6.65 25.77
CA GLN A 226 13.38 -6.45 27.12
C GLN A 226 12.49 -5.56 28.01
N ASP A 227 11.58 -4.78 27.43
CA ASP A 227 10.75 -3.81 28.17
C ASP A 227 9.24 -4.05 28.02
N ALA A 228 8.82 -5.16 27.41
CA ALA A 228 7.41 -5.46 27.19
C ALA A 228 6.76 -6.08 28.44
N ASP A 229 5.63 -5.52 28.89
CA ASP A 229 4.81 -6.06 29.99
C ASP A 229 4.12 -7.39 29.58
N MET A 230 3.97 -7.65 28.29
CA MET A 230 3.39 -8.86 27.74
C MET A 230 4.02 -9.20 26.38
N VAL A 231 4.48 -10.44 26.23
CA VAL A 231 5.00 -10.98 24.97
C VAL A 231 4.00 -12.00 24.42
N ILE A 232 3.49 -11.78 23.20
CA ILE A 232 2.60 -12.70 22.50
C ILE A 232 3.40 -13.37 21.38
N LEU A 233 3.56 -14.69 21.47
CA LEU A 233 4.16 -15.51 20.44
C LEU A 233 3.10 -15.87 19.40
N LEU A 234 3.23 -15.32 18.21
CA LEU A 234 2.39 -15.70 17.07
C LEU A 234 3.04 -16.87 16.34
N HIS A 235 2.34 -18.01 16.31
CA HIS A 235 2.73 -19.15 15.51
C HIS A 235 1.76 -19.32 14.35
N ARG A 236 2.30 -19.38 13.14
CA ARG A 236 1.55 -19.61 11.92
C ARG A 236 2.11 -20.84 11.22
N GLU A 237 1.41 -21.95 11.38
CA GLU A 237 1.87 -23.28 10.93
C GLU A 237 2.09 -23.34 9.41
N GLU A 238 1.21 -22.73 8.65
CA GLU A 238 1.29 -22.66 7.18
C GLU A 238 2.47 -21.84 6.61
N ALA A 239 3.16 -21.06 7.45
CA ALA A 239 4.39 -20.39 7.04
C ALA A 239 5.57 -21.40 6.95
N TYR A 240 5.44 -22.53 7.61
CA TYR A 240 6.47 -23.59 7.69
C TYR A 240 6.05 -24.88 6.99
N GLU A 241 4.74 -25.19 6.99
CA GLU A 241 4.17 -26.39 6.39
C GLU A 241 3.03 -26.01 5.44
N ARG A 242 3.24 -26.20 4.13
CA ARG A 242 2.26 -25.83 3.09
C ARG A 242 0.93 -26.61 3.16
N GLU A 243 0.89 -27.74 3.84
CA GLU A 243 -0.28 -28.63 3.97
C GLU A 243 -0.78 -28.74 5.41
N SER A 244 -0.61 -27.70 6.22
CA SER A 244 -1.12 -27.69 7.57
C SER A 244 -2.66 -27.81 7.59
N PRO A 245 -3.23 -28.71 8.40
CA PRO A 245 -4.68 -28.83 8.58
C PRO A 245 -5.33 -27.61 9.24
N ARG A 246 -4.50 -26.68 9.78
CA ARG A 246 -4.93 -25.42 10.40
C ARG A 246 -4.67 -24.19 9.55
N ALA A 247 -4.48 -24.37 8.24
CA ALA A 247 -4.27 -23.27 7.31
C ALA A 247 -5.40 -22.23 7.42
N GLY A 248 -5.06 -20.99 7.82
CA GLY A 248 -6.03 -19.90 8.00
C GLY A 248 -6.46 -19.61 9.44
N GLU A 249 -6.00 -20.36 10.43
CA GLU A 249 -6.14 -20.04 11.85
C GLU A 249 -4.91 -19.24 12.31
N ALA A 250 -5.13 -18.02 12.79
CA ALA A 250 -4.10 -17.19 13.43
C ALA A 250 -4.60 -16.68 14.77
#